data_51e11255491d8cc95e9cc456c5765220
#
_entry.id   51e11255491d8cc95e9cc456c5765220
#
_cell.length_a   1.000
_cell.length_b   1.000
_cell.length_c   1.000
_cell.angle_alpha   90.00
_cell.angle_beta   90.00
_cell.angle_gamma   90.00
#
_symmetry.space_group_name_H-M   'P 1'
#
loop_
_entity.id
_entity.type
_entity.pdbx_description
1 polymer ?
#
loop_
_entity_poly.entity_id
_entity_poly.type
_entity_poly.pdbx_seq_one_letter_code
_entity_poly.pdbx_strand_id
1 'polypeptide(L)'
;PIDASKLTNAADVYDFAKANLAKGEGPAYSIAAIGLLYNTESADPKPTKWMDLMNEAYSDHIVLTDISNGYGMLGFLMLNQVNGGDLDNIQPGLDAVKTLLDNGAIIVSTSPEIQQEFAQNDAWIAADASDYAFTLRKAGLPTAFVQGSEGTPASLITANVVAGRPNQDIAMQFVDMSISPEAQACFAEKLRYSPTNAKAELSDEAAADVAYGEAGVSGLIRFDPVKIEANRSAWVDAWNRTIAR
;
A
#
# COMPACT_ATOMS: atom_id res chain seq x y z
N PRO A 1 -14.94 5.52 -22.04
CA PRO A 1 -13.50 5.29 -22.16
C PRO A 1 -12.72 6.60 -22.03
N ILE A 2 -11.56 6.54 -21.44
CA ILE A 2 -10.60 7.65 -21.40
C ILE A 2 -10.02 7.83 -22.81
N ASP A 3 -10.00 9.08 -23.28
CA ASP A 3 -9.28 9.45 -24.49
C ASP A 3 -7.85 9.88 -24.12
N ALA A 4 -6.91 8.97 -24.32
CA ALA A 4 -5.51 9.19 -23.97
C ALA A 4 -4.87 10.38 -24.68
N SER A 5 -5.39 10.81 -25.87
CA SER A 5 -4.90 11.96 -26.60
C SER A 5 -5.17 13.29 -25.91
N LYS A 6 -6.12 13.30 -24.97
CA LYS A 6 -6.46 14.48 -24.14
C LYS A 6 -5.65 14.56 -22.85
N LEU A 7 -4.82 13.58 -22.55
CA LEU A 7 -3.99 13.54 -21.35
C LEU A 7 -2.56 13.96 -21.67
N THR A 8 -2.31 15.26 -21.61
CA THR A 8 -1.01 15.84 -21.98
C THR A 8 0.12 15.46 -21.02
N ASN A 9 -0.22 15.25 -19.75
CA ASN A 9 0.73 14.85 -18.70
C ASN A 9 1.05 13.32 -18.72
N ALA A 10 0.30 12.51 -19.48
CA ALA A 10 0.51 11.06 -19.53
C ALA A 10 1.87 10.66 -20.15
N ALA A 11 2.51 11.56 -20.91
CA ALA A 11 3.83 11.32 -21.49
C ALA A 11 4.90 11.02 -20.42
N ASP A 12 4.83 11.71 -19.29
CA ASP A 12 5.80 11.65 -18.20
C ASP A 12 5.40 10.67 -17.06
N VAL A 13 4.24 10.01 -17.18
CA VAL A 13 3.81 8.97 -16.25
C VAL A 13 4.55 7.66 -16.56
N TYR A 14 4.99 6.96 -15.53
CA TYR A 14 5.65 5.64 -15.67
C TYR A 14 4.77 4.68 -16.49
N ASP A 15 5.39 3.87 -17.34
CA ASP A 15 4.68 2.98 -18.27
C ASP A 15 3.71 2.03 -17.57
N PHE A 16 4.09 1.50 -16.43
CA PHE A 16 3.23 0.62 -15.65
C PHE A 16 2.00 1.33 -15.10
N ALA A 17 2.10 2.61 -14.79
CA ALA A 17 1.01 3.41 -14.20
C ALA A 17 0.02 3.93 -15.26
N LYS A 18 0.42 3.97 -16.52
CA LYS A 18 -0.43 4.35 -17.66
C LYS A 18 -0.86 3.18 -18.55
N ALA A 19 -0.49 1.94 -18.20
CA ALA A 19 -0.80 0.75 -19.02
C ALA A 19 -2.30 0.57 -19.31
N ASN A 20 -3.17 0.99 -18.40
CA ASN A 20 -4.62 0.91 -18.55
C ASN A 20 -5.18 1.85 -19.62
N LEU A 21 -4.46 2.89 -20.01
CA LEU A 21 -4.87 3.78 -21.11
C LEU A 21 -5.09 3.04 -22.43
N ALA A 22 -4.32 1.98 -22.69
CA ALA A 22 -4.49 1.14 -23.88
C ALA A 22 -5.87 0.44 -23.93
N LYS A 23 -6.53 0.28 -22.78
CA LYS A 23 -7.87 -0.28 -22.64
C LYS A 23 -8.97 0.80 -22.58
N GLY A 24 -8.60 2.08 -22.65
CA GLY A 24 -9.52 3.21 -22.46
C GLY A 24 -9.90 3.40 -20.98
N GLU A 25 -9.11 2.89 -20.04
CA GLU A 25 -9.25 3.07 -18.61
C GLU A 25 -8.29 4.16 -18.12
N GLY A 26 -8.54 4.73 -16.93
CA GLY A 26 -7.75 5.82 -16.41
C GLY A 26 -6.35 5.42 -15.94
N PRO A 27 -5.39 6.36 -16.04
CA PRO A 27 -4.06 6.15 -15.52
C PRO A 27 -4.07 6.12 -13.98
N ALA A 28 -3.06 5.53 -13.38
CA ALA A 28 -2.82 5.69 -11.97
C ALA A 28 -2.28 7.10 -11.70
N TYR A 29 -2.86 7.77 -10.71
CA TYR A 29 -2.40 9.09 -10.24
C TYR A 29 -1.63 9.00 -8.93
N SER A 30 -1.59 7.83 -8.32
CA SER A 30 -0.83 7.58 -7.09
C SER A 30 -0.51 6.09 -6.96
N ILE A 31 0.54 5.81 -6.19
CA ILE A 31 0.93 4.48 -5.75
C ILE A 31 0.79 4.43 -4.23
N ALA A 32 0.00 3.50 -3.71
CA ALA A 32 0.02 3.15 -2.31
C ALA A 32 1.08 2.05 -2.10
N ALA A 33 2.21 2.40 -1.51
CA ALA A 33 3.26 1.46 -1.14
C ALA A 33 2.95 0.87 0.24
N ILE A 34 2.85 -0.45 0.34
CA ILE A 34 2.58 -1.16 1.57
C ILE A 34 3.91 -1.63 2.17
N GLY A 35 4.14 -1.30 3.42
CA GLY A 35 5.36 -1.65 4.15
C GLY A 35 5.07 -1.85 5.62
N LEU A 36 6.09 -1.69 6.45
CA LEU A 36 5.93 -1.80 7.89
C LEU A 36 5.85 -0.41 8.52
N LEU A 37 4.70 -0.11 9.09
CA LEU A 37 4.46 1.01 9.99
C LEU A 37 4.91 0.58 11.39
N TYR A 38 5.73 1.38 12.09
CA TYR A 38 6.19 1.02 13.43
C TYR A 38 6.33 2.22 14.35
N ASN A 39 6.20 1.98 15.66
CA ASN A 39 6.47 2.95 16.71
C ASN A 39 7.98 3.05 16.94
N THR A 40 8.57 4.24 16.77
CA THR A 40 10.02 4.47 16.83
C THR A 40 10.60 4.42 18.24
N GLU A 41 9.76 4.49 19.27
CA GLU A 41 10.16 4.45 20.68
C GLU A 41 9.96 3.06 21.29
N SER A 42 8.92 2.33 20.85
CA SER A 42 8.55 1.02 21.43
C SER A 42 9.10 -0.16 20.63
N ALA A 43 9.22 -0.05 19.30
CA ALA A 43 9.72 -1.15 18.48
C ALA A 43 11.26 -1.25 18.57
N ASP A 44 11.73 -2.29 19.25
CA ASP A 44 13.17 -2.61 19.39
C ASP A 44 13.37 -4.14 19.24
N PRO A 45 14.17 -4.60 18.26
CA PRO A 45 14.90 -3.84 17.23
C PRO A 45 13.96 -3.13 16.24
N LYS A 46 14.41 -2.04 15.60
CA LYS A 46 13.62 -1.39 14.54
C LYS A 46 13.49 -2.32 13.32
N PRO A 47 12.30 -2.47 12.74
CA PRO A 47 12.11 -3.36 11.59
C PRO A 47 12.83 -2.83 10.34
N THR A 48 13.31 -3.75 9.51
CA THR A 48 14.01 -3.47 8.24
C THR A 48 13.50 -4.31 7.09
N LYS A 49 12.75 -5.37 7.40
CA LYS A 49 12.28 -6.36 6.44
C LYS A 49 10.95 -6.98 6.91
N TRP A 50 10.20 -7.55 5.98
CA TRP A 50 8.89 -8.15 6.28
C TRP A 50 8.96 -9.30 7.28
N MET A 51 10.02 -10.09 7.24
CA MET A 51 10.23 -11.17 8.22
C MET A 51 10.37 -10.66 9.65
N ASP A 52 10.64 -9.35 9.86
CA ASP A 52 10.71 -8.80 11.22
C ASP A 52 9.34 -8.79 11.91
N LEU A 53 8.21 -8.90 11.17
CA LEU A 53 6.90 -9.15 11.77
C LEU A 53 6.86 -10.43 12.61
N MET A 54 7.69 -11.43 12.28
CA MET A 54 7.77 -12.70 13.01
C MET A 54 8.71 -12.63 14.24
N ASN A 55 9.26 -11.45 14.56
CA ASN A 55 10.18 -11.30 15.69
C ASN A 55 9.40 -11.32 17.00
N GLU A 56 9.76 -12.24 17.90
CA GLU A 56 9.14 -12.39 19.23
C GLU A 56 9.22 -11.12 20.09
N ALA A 57 10.16 -10.19 19.80
CA ALA A 57 10.25 -8.90 20.48
C ALA A 57 8.98 -8.03 20.30
N TYR A 58 8.16 -8.31 19.29
CA TYR A 58 6.90 -7.59 19.04
C TYR A 58 5.66 -8.37 19.49
N SER A 59 5.81 -9.50 20.18
CA SER A 59 4.67 -10.28 20.68
C SER A 59 3.69 -9.38 21.45
N ASP A 60 2.41 -9.64 21.31
CA ASP A 60 1.29 -8.84 21.85
C ASP A 60 1.15 -7.41 21.29
N HIS A 61 2.02 -6.98 20.36
CA HIS A 61 2.04 -5.62 19.82
C HIS A 61 2.03 -5.55 18.29
N ILE A 62 1.56 -6.62 17.63
CA ILE A 62 1.46 -6.71 16.17
C ILE A 62 0.02 -6.51 15.74
N VAL A 63 -0.22 -5.66 14.76
CA VAL A 63 -1.53 -5.47 14.14
C VAL A 63 -1.50 -5.90 12.68
N LEU A 64 -2.45 -6.75 12.31
CA LEU A 64 -2.70 -7.16 10.94
C LEU A 64 -4.03 -6.60 10.45
N THR A 65 -4.08 -6.19 9.20
CA THR A 65 -5.33 -5.79 8.55
C THR A 65 -5.99 -7.00 7.90
N ASP A 66 -7.30 -7.15 8.09
CA ASP A 66 -8.09 -8.20 7.45
C ASP A 66 -7.96 -8.15 5.93
N ILE A 67 -7.84 -9.31 5.29
CA ILE A 67 -7.59 -9.41 3.84
C ILE A 67 -8.79 -9.08 2.96
N SER A 68 -9.97 -8.85 3.51
CA SER A 68 -11.08 -8.21 2.80
C SER A 68 -10.77 -6.76 2.43
N ASN A 69 -9.92 -6.10 3.21
CA ASN A 69 -9.30 -4.82 2.88
C ASN A 69 -8.21 -4.99 1.81
N GLY A 70 -8.14 -4.07 0.84
CA GLY A 70 -7.14 -4.15 -0.24
C GLY A 70 -5.70 -4.06 0.24
N TYR A 71 -5.40 -3.24 1.24
CA TYR A 71 -4.06 -3.11 1.82
C TYR A 71 -3.72 -4.34 2.68
N GLY A 72 -4.68 -4.83 3.47
CA GLY A 72 -4.54 -6.09 4.20
C GLY A 72 -4.23 -7.27 3.28
N MET A 73 -4.92 -7.36 2.14
CA MET A 73 -4.62 -8.37 1.11
C MET A 73 -3.18 -8.29 0.62
N LEU A 74 -2.69 -7.09 0.29
CA LEU A 74 -1.32 -6.91 -0.19
C LEU A 74 -0.28 -7.22 0.89
N GLY A 75 -0.53 -6.81 2.14
CA GLY A 75 0.31 -7.15 3.29
C GLY A 75 0.38 -8.66 3.52
N PHE A 76 -0.77 -9.35 3.46
CA PHE A 76 -0.85 -10.80 3.56
C PHE A 76 -0.10 -11.51 2.44
N LEU A 77 -0.27 -11.08 1.19
CA LEU A 77 0.42 -11.69 0.05
C LEU A 77 1.95 -11.50 0.15
N MET A 78 2.40 -10.37 0.70
CA MET A 78 3.81 -10.19 0.95
C MET A 78 4.31 -11.07 2.09
N LEU A 79 3.55 -11.18 3.19
CA LEU A 79 3.87 -12.11 4.29
C LEU A 79 3.91 -13.56 3.77
N ASN A 80 2.98 -13.94 2.89
CA ASN A 80 2.99 -15.23 2.23
C ASN A 80 4.27 -15.45 1.40
N GLN A 81 4.64 -14.47 0.58
CA GLN A 81 5.82 -14.56 -0.30
C GLN A 81 7.12 -14.72 0.50
N VAL A 82 7.31 -13.95 1.57
CA VAL A 82 8.54 -14.04 2.39
C VAL A 82 8.61 -15.34 3.21
N ASN A 83 7.47 -16.01 3.41
CA ASN A 83 7.40 -17.35 4.02
C ASN A 83 7.41 -18.48 2.98
N GLY A 84 7.72 -18.18 1.71
CA GLY A 84 7.91 -19.19 0.66
C GLY A 84 6.65 -19.56 -0.12
N GLY A 85 5.56 -18.81 0.04
CA GLY A 85 4.34 -18.95 -0.75
C GLY A 85 4.35 -18.08 -2.03
N ASP A 86 3.29 -18.21 -2.81
CA ASP A 86 3.02 -17.41 -4.00
C ASP A 86 1.50 -17.26 -4.22
N LEU A 87 1.07 -16.74 -5.37
CA LEU A 87 -0.37 -16.57 -5.68
C LEU A 87 -1.09 -17.89 -5.99
N ASP A 88 -0.39 -19.02 -6.14
CA ASP A 88 -0.97 -20.35 -6.32
C ASP A 88 -0.99 -21.15 -5.00
N ASN A 89 -0.18 -20.72 -4.03
CA ASN A 89 -0.07 -21.33 -2.72
C ASN A 89 0.02 -20.28 -1.61
N ILE A 90 -1.11 -20.02 -0.94
CA ILE A 90 -1.19 -19.07 0.19
C ILE A 90 -1.01 -19.72 1.55
N GLN A 91 -0.79 -21.05 1.61
CA GLN A 91 -0.71 -21.76 2.89
C GLN A 91 0.44 -21.24 3.79
N PRO A 92 1.66 -20.96 3.28
CA PRO A 92 2.74 -20.42 4.11
C PRO A 92 2.36 -19.09 4.80
N GLY A 93 1.61 -18.22 4.09
CA GLY A 93 1.10 -16.98 4.68
C GLY A 93 0.05 -17.21 5.77
N LEU A 94 -0.86 -18.17 5.56
CA LEU A 94 -1.86 -18.53 6.58
C LEU A 94 -1.20 -19.13 7.83
N ASP A 95 -0.18 -19.95 7.66
CA ASP A 95 0.59 -20.53 8.78
C ASP A 95 1.36 -19.42 9.54
N ALA A 96 1.92 -18.43 8.82
CA ALA A 96 2.56 -17.27 9.43
C ALA A 96 1.54 -16.42 10.22
N VAL A 97 0.37 -16.15 9.65
CA VAL A 97 -0.71 -15.43 10.34
C VAL A 97 -1.13 -16.16 11.62
N LYS A 98 -1.30 -17.49 11.55
CA LYS A 98 -1.61 -18.29 12.72
C LYS A 98 -0.55 -18.14 13.80
N THR A 99 0.73 -18.21 13.43
CA THR A 99 1.85 -18.02 14.37
C THR A 99 1.80 -16.63 15.01
N LEU A 100 1.54 -15.57 14.23
CA LEU A 100 1.41 -14.21 14.76
C LEU A 100 0.24 -14.08 15.73
N LEU A 101 -0.91 -14.70 15.43
CA LEU A 101 -2.06 -14.72 16.33
C LEU A 101 -1.79 -15.49 17.62
N ASP A 102 -1.05 -16.59 17.55
CA ASP A 102 -0.62 -17.38 18.73
C ASP A 102 0.36 -16.56 19.60
N ASN A 103 1.09 -15.60 19.00
CA ASN A 103 1.97 -14.64 19.65
C ASN A 103 1.27 -13.31 20.01
N GLY A 104 -0.05 -13.28 20.07
CA GLY A 104 -0.84 -12.15 20.54
C GLY A 104 -1.14 -11.06 19.51
N ALA A 105 -0.84 -11.27 18.22
CA ALA A 105 -1.24 -10.32 17.18
C ALA A 105 -2.77 -10.15 17.13
N ILE A 106 -3.21 -8.94 16.84
CA ILE A 106 -4.62 -8.62 16.64
C ILE A 106 -4.94 -8.34 15.18
N ILE A 107 -6.19 -8.60 14.78
CA ILE A 107 -6.68 -8.31 13.43
C ILE A 107 -7.70 -7.17 13.52
N VAL A 108 -7.52 -6.17 12.66
CA VAL A 108 -8.44 -5.06 12.49
C VAL A 108 -8.97 -5.03 11.04
N SER A 109 -10.10 -4.38 10.83
CA SER A 109 -10.77 -4.35 9.52
C SER A 109 -10.33 -3.17 8.66
N THR A 110 -9.84 -2.11 9.29
CA THR A 110 -9.56 -0.83 8.64
C THR A 110 -8.29 -0.18 9.15
N SER A 111 -7.62 0.60 8.30
CA SER A 111 -6.43 1.36 8.70
C SER A 111 -6.68 2.40 9.82
N PRO A 112 -7.84 3.07 9.93
CA PRO A 112 -8.15 3.87 11.13
C PRO A 112 -8.12 3.11 12.45
N GLU A 113 -8.49 1.82 12.47
CA GLU A 113 -8.36 0.98 13.68
C GLU A 113 -6.89 0.75 14.04
N ILE A 114 -6.00 0.52 13.04
CA ILE A 114 -4.55 0.49 13.28
C ILE A 114 -4.08 1.77 13.98
N GLN A 115 -4.54 2.93 13.52
CA GLN A 115 -4.17 4.21 14.12
C GLN A 115 -4.59 4.30 15.59
N GLN A 116 -5.74 3.74 15.94
CA GLN A 116 -6.21 3.69 17.32
C GLN A 116 -5.29 2.83 18.19
N GLU A 117 -4.87 1.65 17.70
CA GLU A 117 -3.98 0.75 18.44
C GLU A 117 -2.60 1.40 18.69
N PHE A 118 -2.06 2.11 17.67
CA PHE A 118 -0.83 2.88 17.85
C PHE A 118 -1.00 4.03 18.85
N ALA A 119 -2.13 4.73 18.83
CA ALA A 119 -2.40 5.83 19.74
C ALA A 119 -2.52 5.38 21.21
N GLN A 120 -2.94 4.14 21.44
CA GLN A 120 -3.04 3.52 22.76
C GLN A 120 -1.73 2.82 23.19
N ASN A 121 -0.73 2.77 22.30
CA ASN A 121 0.53 2.01 22.42
C ASN A 121 0.29 0.49 22.56
N ASP A 122 -0.85 0.00 22.09
CA ASP A 122 -1.15 -1.44 22.00
C ASP A 122 -0.49 -2.07 20.76
N ALA A 123 -0.26 -1.27 19.71
CA ALA A 123 0.50 -1.66 18.52
C ALA A 123 1.88 -0.98 18.46
N TRP A 124 2.91 -1.78 18.16
CA TRP A 124 4.26 -1.30 17.87
C TRP A 124 4.65 -1.48 16.40
N ILE A 125 4.00 -2.44 15.71
CA ILE A 125 4.28 -2.73 14.31
C ILE A 125 3.00 -3.19 13.60
N ALA A 126 2.83 -2.75 12.35
CA ALA A 126 1.74 -3.15 11.47
C ALA A 126 2.18 -3.15 10.00
N ALA A 127 1.51 -3.91 9.15
CA ALA A 127 1.63 -3.80 7.70
C ALA A 127 0.56 -2.83 7.17
N ASP A 128 0.96 -1.65 6.68
CA ASP A 128 0.02 -0.66 6.11
C ASP A 128 0.73 0.27 5.11
N ALA A 129 0.01 1.24 4.56
CA ALA A 129 0.55 2.20 3.60
C ALA A 129 1.31 3.36 4.29
N SER A 130 2.27 3.95 3.58
CA SER A 130 3.18 5.00 4.09
C SER A 130 2.45 6.25 4.56
N ASP A 131 1.32 6.61 3.95
CA ASP A 131 0.51 7.77 4.30
C ASP A 131 -0.11 7.67 5.71
N TYR A 132 -0.36 6.47 6.21
CA TYR A 132 -0.81 6.27 7.59
C TYR A 132 0.28 6.56 8.62
N ALA A 133 1.52 6.15 8.36
CA ALA A 133 2.64 6.53 9.22
C ALA A 133 2.81 8.05 9.33
N PHE A 134 2.67 8.74 8.20
CA PHE A 134 2.71 10.21 8.16
C PHE A 134 1.54 10.86 8.92
N THR A 135 0.34 10.32 8.76
CA THR A 135 -0.86 10.80 9.46
C THR A 135 -0.69 10.70 10.96
N LEU A 136 -0.15 9.59 11.47
CA LEU A 136 0.13 9.40 12.89
C LEU A 136 1.24 10.35 13.40
N ARG A 137 2.32 10.55 12.62
CA ARG A 137 3.35 11.55 12.97
C ARG A 137 2.77 12.96 13.08
N LYS A 138 1.88 13.34 12.14
CA LYS A 138 1.16 14.63 12.23
C LYS A 138 0.27 14.75 13.46
N ALA A 139 -0.24 13.64 13.96
CA ALA A 139 -0.99 13.58 15.22
C ALA A 139 -0.09 13.57 16.47
N GLY A 140 1.24 13.60 16.30
CA GLY A 140 2.23 13.65 17.40
C GLY A 140 2.67 12.26 17.89
N LEU A 141 2.34 11.18 17.19
CA LEU A 141 2.77 9.83 17.55
C LEU A 141 4.16 9.53 16.96
N PRO A 142 5.04 8.82 17.70
CA PRO A 142 6.40 8.51 17.26
C PRO A 142 6.38 7.33 16.26
N THR A 143 5.93 7.56 15.05
CA THR A 143 5.83 6.52 14.03
C THR A 143 6.76 6.75 12.85
N ALA A 144 7.22 5.65 12.23
CA ALA A 144 7.95 5.65 10.99
C ALA A 144 7.45 4.53 10.08
N PHE A 145 7.84 4.62 8.81
CA PHE A 145 7.54 3.64 7.77
C PHE A 145 8.84 3.07 7.21
N VAL A 146 8.85 1.79 6.94
CA VAL A 146 9.96 1.14 6.24
C VAL A 146 9.43 0.28 5.09
N GLN A 147 10.05 0.48 3.93
CA GLN A 147 9.90 -0.43 2.81
C GLN A 147 10.79 -1.65 3.09
N GLY A 148 10.18 -2.84 3.23
CA GLY A 148 10.94 -4.03 3.55
C GLY A 148 12.01 -4.36 2.49
N SER A 149 13.17 -4.82 2.92
CA SER A 149 14.27 -5.15 2.02
C SER A 149 13.95 -6.29 1.03
N GLU A 150 12.92 -7.11 1.31
CA GLU A 150 12.43 -8.17 0.42
C GLU A 150 11.54 -7.64 -0.70
N GLY A 151 11.17 -6.37 -0.66
CA GLY A 151 10.32 -5.69 -1.62
C GLY A 151 9.14 -4.99 -0.98
N THR A 152 8.45 -4.17 -1.78
CA THR A 152 7.35 -3.33 -1.32
C THR A 152 6.11 -3.58 -2.19
N PRO A 153 5.08 -4.24 -1.68
CA PRO A 153 3.82 -4.38 -2.41
C PRO A 153 3.23 -3.00 -2.73
N ALA A 154 2.66 -2.87 -3.92
CA ALA A 154 2.09 -1.62 -4.36
C ALA A 154 0.70 -1.78 -4.98
N SER A 155 -0.20 -0.89 -4.61
CA SER A 155 -1.50 -0.70 -5.26
C SER A 155 -1.48 0.56 -6.11
N LEU A 156 -2.01 0.47 -7.34
CA LEU A 156 -2.17 1.61 -8.22
C LEU A 156 -3.55 2.23 -8.02
N ILE A 157 -3.59 3.49 -7.66
CA ILE A 157 -4.84 4.25 -7.48
C ILE A 157 -5.14 4.98 -8.77
N THR A 158 -6.19 4.57 -9.48
CA THR A 158 -6.53 5.09 -10.81
C THR A 158 -7.68 6.10 -10.77
N ALA A 159 -7.64 7.09 -11.66
CA ALA A 159 -8.73 8.04 -11.87
C ALA A 159 -9.46 7.74 -13.19
N ASN A 160 -10.77 7.52 -13.14
CA ASN A 160 -11.58 7.16 -14.29
C ASN A 160 -12.72 8.15 -14.51
N VAL A 161 -13.10 8.36 -15.77
CA VAL A 161 -14.27 9.17 -16.16
C VAL A 161 -15.48 8.29 -16.33
N VAL A 162 -16.55 8.59 -15.60
CA VAL A 162 -17.81 7.84 -15.70
C VAL A 162 -18.47 8.11 -17.06
N ALA A 163 -18.69 7.04 -17.84
CA ALA A 163 -19.30 7.13 -19.15
C ALA A 163 -20.75 7.63 -19.08
N GLY A 164 -21.19 8.35 -20.14
CA GLY A 164 -22.57 8.80 -20.27
C GLY A 164 -22.98 9.96 -19.32
N ARG A 165 -22.04 10.51 -18.55
CA ARG A 165 -22.33 11.67 -17.67
C ARG A 165 -22.04 12.99 -18.40
N PRO A 166 -22.72 14.11 -18.04
CA PRO A 166 -22.36 15.42 -18.56
C PRO A 166 -20.98 15.84 -18.06
N ASN A 167 -20.36 16.81 -18.72
CA ASN A 167 -19.06 17.41 -18.34
C ASN A 167 -17.86 16.43 -18.40
N GLN A 168 -17.91 15.46 -19.31
CA GLN A 168 -16.79 14.52 -19.50
C GLN A 168 -15.47 15.22 -19.81
N ASP A 169 -15.49 16.34 -20.55
CA ASP A 169 -14.28 17.11 -20.85
C ASP A 169 -13.65 17.72 -19.59
N ILE A 170 -14.46 18.21 -18.65
CA ILE A 170 -13.97 18.71 -17.36
C ILE A 170 -13.39 17.54 -16.52
N ALA A 171 -14.06 16.39 -16.54
CA ALA A 171 -13.56 15.20 -15.85
C ALA A 171 -12.22 14.72 -16.45
N MET A 172 -12.06 14.79 -17.78
CA MET A 172 -10.79 14.50 -18.45
C MET A 172 -9.68 15.48 -18.06
N GLN A 173 -9.98 16.77 -17.98
CA GLN A 173 -9.03 17.80 -17.51
C GLN A 173 -8.61 17.52 -16.05
N PHE A 174 -9.54 17.09 -15.19
CA PHE A 174 -9.22 16.71 -13.82
C PHE A 174 -8.30 15.49 -13.77
N VAL A 175 -8.54 14.46 -14.59
CA VAL A 175 -7.64 13.30 -14.70
C VAL A 175 -6.26 13.74 -15.18
N ASP A 176 -6.15 14.56 -16.21
CA ASP A 176 -4.87 15.06 -16.71
C ASP A 176 -4.12 15.90 -15.66
N MET A 177 -4.84 16.79 -14.97
CA MET A 177 -4.27 17.55 -13.85
C MET A 177 -3.77 16.64 -12.73
N SER A 178 -4.51 15.59 -12.37
CA SER A 178 -4.14 14.69 -11.26
C SER A 178 -2.85 13.89 -11.51
N ILE A 179 -2.44 13.75 -12.78
CA ILE A 179 -1.18 13.11 -13.18
C ILE A 179 -0.09 14.13 -13.57
N SER A 180 -0.33 15.45 -13.37
CA SER A 180 0.69 16.46 -13.61
C SER A 180 1.80 16.40 -12.55
N PRO A 181 3.05 16.81 -12.88
CA PRO A 181 4.14 16.85 -11.93
C PRO A 181 3.80 17.67 -10.67
N GLU A 182 3.17 18.83 -10.84
CA GLU A 182 2.83 19.74 -9.75
C GLU A 182 1.78 19.17 -8.81
N ALA A 183 0.72 18.56 -9.35
CA ALA A 183 -0.32 17.94 -8.53
C ALA A 183 0.25 16.75 -7.74
N GLN A 184 1.08 15.95 -8.38
CA GLN A 184 1.66 14.77 -7.73
C GLN A 184 2.74 15.14 -6.71
N ALA A 185 3.53 16.18 -6.94
CA ALA A 185 4.39 16.75 -5.91
C ALA A 185 3.57 17.22 -4.70
N CYS A 186 2.46 17.92 -4.94
CA CYS A 186 1.56 18.34 -3.87
C CYS A 186 0.97 17.15 -3.09
N PHE A 187 0.54 16.09 -3.76
CA PHE A 187 0.02 14.88 -3.10
C PHE A 187 1.11 14.20 -2.26
N ALA A 188 2.33 14.09 -2.76
CA ALA A 188 3.44 13.53 -2.00
C ALA A 188 3.78 14.37 -0.75
N GLU A 189 3.85 15.71 -0.90
CA GLU A 189 4.17 16.63 0.20
C GLU A 189 3.09 16.63 1.29
N LYS A 190 1.81 16.57 0.91
CA LYS A 190 0.70 16.76 1.85
C LYS A 190 0.09 15.47 2.38
N LEU A 191 0.19 14.39 1.60
CA LEU A 191 -0.48 13.12 1.85
C LEU A 191 0.47 11.90 1.87
N ARG A 192 1.74 12.08 1.47
CA ARG A 192 2.69 10.96 1.28
C ARG A 192 2.21 9.91 0.27
N TYR A 193 1.51 10.36 -0.76
CA TYR A 193 1.19 9.51 -1.91
C TYR A 193 2.40 9.43 -2.83
N SER A 194 2.82 8.22 -3.18
CA SER A 194 3.94 8.02 -4.11
C SER A 194 3.53 8.45 -5.52
N PRO A 195 4.32 9.32 -6.19
CA PRO A 195 3.97 9.85 -7.50
C PRO A 195 4.13 8.79 -8.60
N THR A 196 3.27 8.91 -9.62
CA THR A 196 3.35 8.12 -10.86
C THR A 196 3.98 8.90 -12.01
N ASN A 197 4.16 10.22 -11.86
CA ASN A 197 4.82 11.06 -12.84
C ASN A 197 6.31 11.20 -12.49
N ALA A 198 7.17 10.83 -13.44
CA ALA A 198 8.62 10.82 -13.27
C ALA A 198 9.24 12.23 -13.09
N LYS A 199 8.49 13.29 -13.41
CA LYS A 199 8.92 14.69 -13.29
C LYS A 199 8.41 15.38 -12.02
N ALA A 200 7.69 14.68 -11.15
CA ALA A 200 7.30 15.24 -9.86
C ALA A 200 8.56 15.49 -9.01
N GLU A 201 8.74 16.72 -8.54
CA GLU A 201 9.88 17.10 -7.70
C GLU A 201 9.43 17.16 -6.24
N LEU A 202 10.09 16.41 -5.36
CA LEU A 202 9.76 16.28 -3.95
C LEU A 202 10.85 16.88 -3.07
N SER A 203 10.46 17.32 -1.87
CA SER A 203 11.41 17.57 -0.80
C SER A 203 12.09 16.27 -0.33
N ASP A 204 13.26 16.39 0.27
CA ASP A 204 13.99 15.23 0.84
C ASP A 204 13.12 14.51 1.89
N GLU A 205 12.34 15.26 2.66
CA GLU A 205 11.41 14.72 3.66
C GLU A 205 10.32 13.86 3.02
N ALA A 206 9.64 14.36 1.98
CA ALA A 206 8.59 13.61 1.32
C ALA A 206 9.17 12.40 0.56
N ALA A 207 10.31 12.58 -0.11
CA ALA A 207 10.98 11.53 -0.86
C ALA A 207 11.42 10.34 0.03
N ALA A 208 11.76 10.59 1.29
CA ALA A 208 12.11 9.54 2.24
C ALA A 208 10.93 8.65 2.67
N ASP A 209 9.71 9.15 2.59
CA ASP A 209 8.50 8.45 3.04
C ASP A 209 7.77 7.70 1.91
N VAL A 210 8.09 7.95 0.64
CA VAL A 210 7.34 7.45 -0.51
C VAL A 210 8.21 6.65 -1.48
N ALA A 211 7.60 5.82 -2.32
CA ALA A 211 8.30 5.23 -3.46
C ALA A 211 8.54 6.33 -4.51
N TYR A 212 9.77 6.78 -4.66
CA TYR A 212 10.13 7.93 -5.46
C TYR A 212 11.37 7.68 -6.34
N GLY A 213 11.32 8.26 -7.53
CA GLY A 213 12.36 8.09 -8.53
C GLY A 213 12.41 6.66 -9.10
N GLU A 214 13.28 6.44 -10.10
CA GLU A 214 13.38 5.16 -10.78
C GLU A 214 13.77 4.01 -9.82
N ALA A 215 14.68 4.26 -8.91
CA ALA A 215 15.12 3.27 -7.94
C ALA A 215 13.99 2.87 -6.97
N GLY A 216 13.24 3.85 -6.47
CA GLY A 216 12.12 3.60 -5.53
C GLY A 216 10.96 2.86 -6.17
N VAL A 217 10.63 3.16 -7.43
CA VAL A 217 9.52 2.51 -8.13
C VAL A 217 9.89 1.18 -8.78
N SER A 218 11.16 0.94 -9.11
CA SER A 218 11.63 -0.34 -9.67
C SER A 218 11.56 -1.50 -8.68
N GLY A 219 11.69 -1.22 -7.38
CA GLY A 219 11.59 -2.22 -6.31
C GLY A 219 10.15 -2.57 -5.90
N LEU A 220 9.15 -1.96 -6.53
CA LEU A 220 7.75 -2.22 -6.21
C LEU A 220 7.28 -3.59 -6.72
N ILE A 221 6.67 -4.36 -5.83
CA ILE A 221 6.02 -5.63 -6.17
C ILE A 221 4.57 -5.34 -6.55
N ARG A 222 4.21 -5.72 -7.77
CA ARG A 222 2.84 -5.60 -8.28
C ARG A 222 2.28 -7.00 -8.48
N PHE A 223 1.53 -7.46 -7.50
CA PHE A 223 0.80 -8.72 -7.63
C PHE A 223 -0.24 -8.61 -8.75
N ASP A 224 -0.44 -9.71 -9.48
CA ASP A 224 -1.41 -9.76 -10.57
C ASP A 224 -2.86 -9.55 -10.04
N PRO A 225 -3.51 -8.42 -10.35
CA PRO A 225 -4.83 -8.10 -9.82
C PRO A 225 -5.92 -9.04 -10.37
N VAL A 226 -5.72 -9.61 -11.56
CA VAL A 226 -6.67 -10.57 -12.14
C VAL A 226 -6.63 -11.87 -11.34
N LYS A 227 -5.43 -12.32 -10.98
CA LYS A 227 -5.24 -13.52 -10.18
C LYS A 227 -5.74 -13.33 -8.74
N ILE A 228 -5.51 -12.15 -8.14
CA ILE A 228 -6.06 -11.79 -6.83
C ILE A 228 -7.58 -11.86 -6.87
N GLU A 229 -8.22 -11.21 -7.85
CA GLU A 229 -9.68 -11.16 -7.91
C GLU A 229 -10.30 -12.54 -8.16
N ALA A 230 -9.69 -13.35 -9.01
CA ALA A 230 -10.15 -14.72 -9.29
C ALA A 230 -10.12 -15.62 -8.06
N ASN A 231 -9.20 -15.37 -7.11
CA ASN A 231 -9.03 -16.20 -5.91
C ASN A 231 -9.54 -15.53 -4.62
N ARG A 232 -9.94 -14.26 -4.67
CA ARG A 232 -10.28 -13.46 -3.49
C ARG A 232 -11.24 -14.16 -2.53
N SER A 233 -12.35 -14.70 -3.04
CA SER A 233 -13.35 -15.37 -2.20
C SER A 233 -12.77 -16.59 -1.48
N ALA A 234 -12.05 -17.43 -2.21
CA ALA A 234 -11.43 -18.63 -1.63
C ALA A 234 -10.36 -18.29 -0.59
N TRP A 235 -9.58 -17.24 -0.84
CA TRP A 235 -8.56 -16.78 0.10
C TRP A 235 -9.18 -16.15 1.36
N VAL A 236 -10.23 -15.35 1.22
CA VAL A 236 -10.98 -14.80 2.38
C VAL A 236 -11.60 -15.92 3.21
N ASP A 237 -12.17 -16.95 2.57
CA ASP A 237 -12.70 -18.10 3.28
C ASP A 237 -11.61 -18.89 4.03
N ALA A 238 -10.42 -19.03 3.43
CA ALA A 238 -9.28 -19.70 4.08
C ALA A 238 -8.75 -18.84 5.25
N TRP A 239 -8.63 -17.54 5.06
CA TRP A 239 -8.27 -16.59 6.10
C TRP A 239 -9.23 -16.66 7.28
N ASN A 240 -10.55 -16.58 7.03
CA ASN A 240 -11.57 -16.62 8.07
C ASN A 240 -11.50 -17.92 8.90
N ARG A 241 -11.19 -19.06 8.26
CA ARG A 241 -10.96 -20.31 8.99
C ARG A 241 -9.69 -20.28 9.85
N THR A 242 -8.67 -19.56 9.40
CA THR A 242 -7.39 -19.45 10.11
C THR A 242 -7.52 -18.56 11.34
N ILE A 243 -8.27 -17.45 11.23
CA ILE A 243 -8.45 -16.50 12.33
C ILE A 243 -9.58 -16.88 13.31
N ALA A 244 -10.48 -17.78 12.89
CA ALA A 244 -11.50 -18.31 13.79
C ALA A 244 -10.84 -19.22 14.83
N ARG A 245 -10.78 -18.77 16.08
CA ARG A 245 -10.24 -19.51 17.24
C ARG A 245 -11.35 -20.18 18.02
#